data_03a0d8d051544139eaae47cdda2c48b9
#
_entry.id   03a0d8d051544139eaae47cdda2c48b9
#
_cell.length_a   1.000
_cell.length_b   1.000
_cell.length_c   1.000
_cell.angle_alpha   90.00
_cell.angle_beta   90.00
_cell.angle_gamma   90.00
#
_symmetry.space_group_name_H-M   'P 1'
#
loop_
_entity.id
_entity.type
_entity.pdbx_description
1 polymer ?
#
loop_
_entity_poly.entity_id
_entity_poly.type
_entity_poly.pdbx_seq_one_letter_code
_entity_poly.pdbx_strand_id
1 'polypeptide(L)'
;SWDGFRDSTKLDSIRKVIVHNSVIDGGDLMYYEVNAFPVTQGAEIPMANMYDRKLVVHYGNDPDSITVNDAPIDLKNRDIIAINGVIHAVNSVVAPSNSTLSHLMSTIIDQKREGHYVASMLAKAVGMLDTLNQVRDEVYETLYQEGKISDISVPDGNGSGTYDAWAPEHRYYGFTYFAETDSFWRETLGKEPTEITPADVQAYVESLGAY
;
A
#
# COMPACT_ATOMS: atom_id res chain seq x y z
N SER A 1 10.07 -13.67 19.73
CA SER A 1 9.58 -13.39 21.10
C SER A 1 9.89 -11.94 21.45
N TRP A 2 8.97 -11.26 22.10
CA TRP A 2 9.12 -9.87 22.57
C TRP A 2 10.30 -9.67 23.51
N ASP A 3 10.72 -10.72 24.21
CA ASP A 3 11.85 -10.73 25.16
C ASP A 3 13.23 -10.49 24.51
N GLY A 4 13.32 -10.63 23.18
CA GLY A 4 14.54 -10.36 22.42
C GLY A 4 14.83 -8.88 22.16
N PHE A 5 13.83 -8.01 22.36
CA PHE A 5 14.01 -6.56 22.18
C PHE A 5 14.49 -5.92 23.48
N ARG A 6 15.76 -5.53 23.51
CA ARG A 6 16.37 -4.82 24.66
C ARG A 6 16.11 -3.31 24.66
N ASP A 7 15.70 -2.76 23.52
CA ASP A 7 15.40 -1.34 23.34
C ASP A 7 13.89 -1.12 23.51
N SER A 8 13.48 -0.58 24.66
CA SER A 8 12.08 -0.31 24.97
C SER A 8 11.42 0.64 23.97
N THR A 9 12.15 1.61 23.43
CA THR A 9 11.64 2.58 22.45
C THR A 9 11.26 1.89 21.15
N LYS A 10 12.10 0.98 20.65
CA LYS A 10 11.80 0.18 19.46
C LYS A 10 10.62 -0.77 19.69
N LEU A 11 10.54 -1.37 20.86
CA LEU A 11 9.46 -2.27 21.21
C LEU A 11 8.12 -1.55 21.25
N ASP A 12 8.07 -0.37 21.86
CA ASP A 12 6.84 0.43 21.92
C ASP A 12 6.44 0.95 20.54
N SER A 13 7.39 1.31 19.71
CA SER A 13 7.14 1.66 18.31
C SER A 13 6.52 0.50 17.54
N ILE A 14 7.07 -0.71 17.66
CA ILE A 14 6.54 -1.90 16.98
C ILE A 14 5.13 -2.24 17.49
N ARG A 15 4.90 -2.19 18.80
CA ARG A 15 3.56 -2.42 19.38
C ARG A 15 2.55 -1.43 18.85
N LYS A 16 2.90 -0.16 18.81
CA LYS A 16 2.06 0.90 18.26
C LYS A 16 1.72 0.64 16.79
N VAL A 17 2.72 0.26 15.99
CA VAL A 17 2.52 -0.09 14.56
C VAL A 17 1.54 -1.24 14.43
N ILE A 18 1.69 -2.33 15.16
CA ILE A 18 0.81 -3.50 15.08
C ILE A 18 -0.63 -3.10 15.45
N VAL A 19 -0.82 -2.40 16.56
CA VAL A 19 -2.15 -2.01 17.02
C VAL A 19 -2.83 -1.06 16.03
N HIS A 20 -2.16 0.02 15.63
CA HIS A 20 -2.74 0.99 14.70
C HIS A 20 -3.03 0.39 13.32
N ASN A 21 -2.22 -0.58 12.87
CA ASN A 21 -2.49 -1.27 11.62
C ASN A 21 -3.71 -2.19 11.68
N SER A 22 -4.08 -2.63 12.87
CA SER A 22 -5.21 -3.56 13.09
C SER A 22 -6.52 -2.86 13.43
N VAL A 23 -6.54 -1.54 13.54
CA VAL A 23 -7.74 -0.76 13.90
C VAL A 23 -8.16 0.10 12.73
N ILE A 24 -9.42 -0.05 12.33
CA ILE A 24 -10.08 0.84 11.36
C ILE A 24 -10.93 1.82 12.16
N ASP A 25 -10.72 3.12 11.94
CA ASP A 25 -11.60 4.16 12.45
C ASP A 25 -12.63 4.48 11.37
N GLY A 26 -13.82 3.95 11.54
CA GLY A 26 -14.94 4.15 10.60
C GLY A 26 -15.70 5.45 10.80
N GLY A 27 -15.29 6.31 11.75
CA GLY A 27 -16.02 7.54 12.09
C GLY A 27 -17.37 7.24 12.75
N ASP A 28 -18.32 8.13 12.59
CA ASP A 28 -19.58 8.13 13.35
C ASP A 28 -20.53 6.95 13.07
N LEU A 29 -20.30 6.15 12.05
CA LEU A 29 -21.35 5.24 11.57
C LEU A 29 -20.90 3.84 11.17
N MET A 30 -19.62 3.51 11.13
CA MET A 30 -19.20 2.32 10.41
C MET A 30 -18.31 1.42 11.25
N TYR A 31 -18.83 0.30 11.61
CA TYR A 31 -18.03 -0.88 11.90
C TYR A 31 -18.34 -1.97 10.87
N TYR A 32 -17.35 -2.82 10.60
CA TYR A 32 -17.46 -3.84 9.58
C TYR A 32 -17.60 -5.22 10.20
N GLU A 33 -18.82 -5.76 10.19
CA GLU A 33 -19.01 -7.19 10.35
C GLU A 33 -18.48 -7.95 9.13
N VAL A 34 -18.16 -9.21 9.26
CA VAL A 34 -17.62 -10.02 8.16
C VAL A 34 -18.52 -10.02 6.93
N ASN A 35 -19.85 -9.96 7.12
CA ASN A 35 -20.83 -9.88 6.02
C ASN A 35 -20.79 -8.54 5.24
N ALA A 36 -20.18 -7.52 5.82
CA ALA A 36 -20.00 -6.21 5.20
C ALA A 36 -18.64 -6.07 4.47
N PHE A 37 -17.80 -7.09 4.50
CA PHE A 37 -16.54 -7.09 3.79
C PHE A 37 -16.76 -7.12 2.27
N PRO A 38 -15.87 -6.50 1.48
CA PRO A 38 -15.93 -6.58 0.03
C PRO A 38 -15.92 -8.03 -0.43
N VAL A 39 -16.85 -8.41 -1.29
CA VAL A 39 -16.96 -9.80 -1.80
C VAL A 39 -15.96 -10.13 -2.92
N THR A 40 -15.34 -9.11 -3.49
CA THR A 40 -14.34 -9.29 -4.54
C THR A 40 -13.02 -9.72 -3.95
N GLN A 41 -12.43 -10.77 -4.50
CA GLN A 41 -11.11 -11.26 -4.11
C GLN A 41 -10.05 -10.16 -4.23
N GLY A 42 -9.29 -9.93 -3.16
CA GLY A 42 -8.25 -8.92 -3.11
C GLY A 42 -8.77 -7.48 -3.04
N ALA A 43 -10.06 -7.28 -2.76
CA ALA A 43 -10.60 -5.94 -2.59
C ALA A 43 -10.21 -5.34 -1.23
N GLU A 44 -10.09 -4.03 -1.22
CA GLU A 44 -9.79 -3.26 -0.02
C GLU A 44 -11.05 -2.96 0.79
N ILE A 45 -10.96 -3.05 2.11
CA ILE A 45 -11.98 -2.49 3.01
C ILE A 45 -12.03 -0.98 2.75
N PRO A 46 -13.23 -0.38 2.55
CA PRO A 46 -13.35 1.00 2.08
C PRO A 46 -12.68 2.04 2.99
N MET A 47 -12.72 1.85 4.30
CA MET A 47 -12.09 2.74 5.27
C MET A 47 -10.65 2.35 5.54
N ALA A 48 -9.81 3.36 5.74
CA ALA A 48 -8.41 3.16 6.13
C ALA A 48 -8.29 2.78 7.62
N ASN A 49 -7.21 2.10 7.95
CA ASN A 49 -6.83 1.86 9.34
C ASN A 49 -6.18 3.11 9.95
N MET A 50 -5.82 3.06 11.23
CA MET A 50 -5.18 4.18 11.95
C MET A 50 -3.76 4.53 11.44
N TYR A 51 -3.28 3.85 10.41
CA TYR A 51 -2.08 4.18 9.63
C TYR A 51 -2.41 4.70 8.22
N ASP A 52 -3.65 5.10 7.97
CA ASP A 52 -4.14 5.60 6.67
C ASP A 52 -3.93 4.61 5.53
N ARG A 53 -4.00 3.31 5.83
CA ARG A 53 -3.87 2.23 4.87
C ARG A 53 -5.12 1.38 4.86
N LYS A 54 -5.55 0.99 3.69
CA LYS A 54 -6.67 0.08 3.55
C LYS A 54 -6.19 -1.36 3.74
N LEU A 55 -7.03 -2.15 4.39
CA LEU A 55 -6.81 -3.57 4.58
C LEU A 55 -7.42 -4.35 3.43
N VAL A 56 -6.71 -5.35 2.96
CA VAL A 56 -7.11 -6.18 1.81
C VAL A 56 -7.75 -7.47 2.30
N VAL A 57 -8.90 -7.82 1.73
CA VAL A 57 -9.62 -9.06 2.04
C VAL A 57 -9.37 -10.11 0.97
N HIS A 58 -9.00 -11.32 1.39
CA HIS A 58 -8.92 -12.48 0.52
C HIS A 58 -9.82 -13.60 1.03
N TYR A 59 -10.41 -14.32 0.08
CA TYR A 59 -11.22 -15.51 0.33
C TYR A 59 -10.46 -16.73 -0.17
N GLY A 60 -10.35 -17.74 0.66
CA GLY A 60 -9.72 -19.01 0.26
C GLY A 60 -10.66 -19.89 -0.58
N ASN A 61 -10.15 -21.06 -0.96
CA ASN A 61 -10.95 -22.07 -1.69
C ASN A 61 -12.03 -22.71 -0.79
N ASP A 62 -11.83 -22.67 0.52
CA ASP A 62 -12.83 -23.06 1.51
C ASP A 62 -13.71 -21.83 1.78
N PRO A 63 -15.05 -21.92 1.69
CA PRO A 63 -15.96 -20.80 1.94
C PRO A 63 -15.80 -20.19 3.35
N ASP A 64 -15.19 -20.92 4.27
CA ASP A 64 -14.91 -20.45 5.63
C ASP A 64 -13.48 -19.88 5.79
N SER A 65 -12.75 -19.67 4.71
CA SER A 65 -11.40 -19.09 4.76
C SER A 65 -11.41 -17.62 4.32
N ILE A 66 -11.33 -16.73 5.30
CA ILE A 66 -11.24 -15.29 5.07
C ILE A 66 -9.96 -14.76 5.73
N THR A 67 -9.19 -13.97 5.00
CA THR A 67 -8.00 -13.29 5.55
C THR A 67 -8.09 -11.78 5.36
N VAL A 68 -7.47 -11.06 6.27
CA VAL A 68 -7.28 -9.61 6.17
C VAL A 68 -5.78 -9.34 6.22
N ASN A 69 -5.19 -8.79 5.15
CA ASN A 69 -3.74 -8.68 4.96
C ASN A 69 -3.03 -10.01 5.30
N ASP A 70 -3.50 -11.10 4.71
CA ASP A 70 -3.04 -12.48 4.93
C ASP A 70 -3.22 -13.04 6.36
N ALA A 71 -3.76 -12.28 7.31
CA ALA A 71 -4.09 -12.75 8.64
C ALA A 71 -5.45 -13.47 8.62
N PRO A 72 -5.52 -14.78 8.91
CA PRO A 72 -6.78 -15.51 8.91
C PRO A 72 -7.69 -15.06 10.04
N ILE A 73 -8.96 -14.80 9.71
CA ILE A 73 -10.00 -14.51 10.69
C ILE A 73 -10.45 -15.83 11.35
N ASP A 74 -10.53 -15.82 12.66
CA ASP A 74 -11.18 -16.89 13.42
C ASP A 74 -12.69 -16.72 13.31
N LEU A 75 -13.32 -17.48 12.43
CA LEU A 75 -14.75 -17.37 12.16
C LEU A 75 -15.64 -17.82 13.33
N LYS A 76 -15.07 -18.45 14.36
CA LYS A 76 -15.81 -18.78 15.60
C LYS A 76 -15.85 -17.61 16.57
N ASN A 77 -14.86 -16.72 16.49
CA ASN A 77 -14.70 -15.56 17.36
C ASN A 77 -14.67 -14.26 16.52
N ARG A 78 -15.57 -14.17 15.55
CA ARG A 78 -15.78 -12.96 14.72
C ARG A 78 -17.00 -12.19 15.20
N ASP A 79 -17.16 -10.99 14.69
CA ASP A 79 -18.35 -10.15 14.86
C ASP A 79 -18.72 -9.94 16.35
N ILE A 80 -17.69 -9.82 17.21
CA ILE A 80 -17.87 -9.55 18.63
C ILE A 80 -18.22 -8.07 18.78
N ILE A 81 -19.50 -7.79 19.00
CA ILE A 81 -20.04 -6.44 19.01
C ILE A 81 -19.75 -5.75 20.34
N ALA A 82 -19.23 -4.54 20.29
CA ALA A 82 -19.11 -3.59 21.39
C ALA A 82 -20.03 -2.38 21.13
N ILE A 83 -20.20 -1.51 22.12
CA ILE A 83 -21.07 -0.33 22.00
C ILE A 83 -20.62 0.64 20.90
N ASN A 84 -19.33 0.63 20.55
CA ASN A 84 -18.70 1.56 19.62
C ASN A 84 -17.88 0.86 18.53
N GLY A 85 -18.13 -0.42 18.28
CA GLY A 85 -17.39 -1.14 17.24
C GLY A 85 -17.57 -2.64 17.26
N VAL A 86 -16.76 -3.33 16.49
CA VAL A 86 -16.72 -4.78 16.37
C VAL A 86 -15.29 -5.28 16.47
N ILE A 87 -15.11 -6.46 17.04
CA ILE A 87 -13.81 -7.15 17.11
C ILE A 87 -13.89 -8.45 16.33
N HIS A 88 -12.88 -8.70 15.50
CA HIS A 88 -12.63 -9.98 14.86
C HIS A 88 -11.34 -10.58 15.43
N ALA A 89 -11.40 -11.78 15.97
CA ALA A 89 -10.19 -12.50 16.31
C ALA A 89 -9.48 -12.95 15.03
N VAL A 90 -8.17 -12.81 15.01
CA VAL A 90 -7.30 -13.25 13.91
C VAL A 90 -6.23 -14.20 14.42
N ASN A 91 -5.84 -15.18 13.59
CA ASN A 91 -4.89 -16.22 13.98
C ASN A 91 -3.41 -15.83 13.73
N SER A 92 -3.17 -14.64 13.23
CA SER A 92 -1.84 -14.06 13.09
C SER A 92 -1.90 -12.53 13.16
N VAL A 93 -0.73 -11.88 13.21
CA VAL A 93 -0.65 -10.42 13.17
C VAL A 93 -1.14 -9.94 11.81
N VAL A 94 -2.04 -8.95 11.80
CA VAL A 94 -2.37 -8.18 10.58
C VAL A 94 -1.14 -7.35 10.23
N ALA A 95 -0.30 -7.90 9.35
CA ALA A 95 0.97 -7.28 9.04
C ALA A 95 0.77 -6.00 8.22
N PRO A 96 1.39 -4.87 8.59
CA PRO A 96 1.42 -3.71 7.74
C PRO A 96 2.22 -4.03 6.47
N SER A 97 1.75 -3.58 5.33
CA SER A 97 2.61 -3.54 4.15
C SER A 97 3.65 -2.44 4.36
N ASN A 98 4.86 -2.83 4.75
CA ASN A 98 5.98 -1.91 4.97
C ASN A 98 6.84 -1.71 3.72
N SER A 99 6.49 -2.36 2.63
CA SER A 99 7.26 -2.28 1.39
C SER A 99 6.77 -1.12 0.54
N THR A 100 7.65 -0.15 0.32
CA THR A 100 7.46 0.85 -0.73
C THR A 100 7.64 0.20 -2.10
N LEU A 101 7.17 0.86 -3.18
CA LEU A 101 7.46 0.41 -4.55
C LEU A 101 8.97 0.27 -4.79
N SER A 102 9.76 1.21 -4.26
CA SER A 102 11.22 1.16 -4.30
C SER A 102 11.79 -0.10 -3.67
N HIS A 103 11.30 -0.48 -2.49
CA HIS A 103 11.76 -1.68 -1.80
C HIS A 103 11.37 -2.96 -2.57
N LEU A 104 10.14 -3.03 -3.08
CA LEU A 104 9.67 -4.14 -3.90
C LEU A 104 10.53 -4.31 -5.16
N MET A 105 10.77 -3.21 -5.89
CA MET A 105 11.60 -3.21 -7.09
C MET A 105 13.05 -3.60 -6.79
N SER A 106 13.63 -3.09 -5.71
CA SER A 106 14.97 -3.47 -5.28
C SER A 106 15.06 -4.95 -4.98
N THR A 107 14.06 -5.51 -4.30
CA THR A 107 13.98 -6.95 -4.03
C THR A 107 13.89 -7.78 -5.30
N ILE A 108 13.09 -7.35 -6.30
CA ILE A 108 12.99 -8.00 -7.61
C ILE A 108 14.35 -8.01 -8.30
N ILE A 109 15.08 -6.89 -8.28
CA ILE A 109 16.41 -6.77 -8.90
C ILE A 109 17.42 -7.67 -8.20
N ASP A 110 17.51 -7.59 -6.87
CA ASP A 110 18.52 -8.32 -6.08
C ASP A 110 18.34 -9.84 -6.15
N GLN A 111 17.09 -10.29 -6.17
CA GLN A 111 16.73 -11.69 -6.29
C GLN A 111 16.65 -12.17 -7.74
N LYS A 112 16.83 -11.29 -8.72
CA LYS A 112 16.59 -11.57 -10.15
C LYS A 112 15.23 -12.24 -10.38
N ARG A 113 14.23 -11.72 -9.69
CA ARG A 113 12.89 -12.30 -9.67
C ARG A 113 12.19 -12.03 -10.99
N GLU A 114 11.72 -13.09 -11.63
CA GLU A 114 10.98 -13.00 -12.88
C GLU A 114 9.61 -12.33 -12.68
N GLY A 115 9.13 -11.66 -13.72
CA GLY A 115 7.84 -10.98 -13.81
C GLY A 115 7.98 -9.53 -14.27
N HIS A 116 8.73 -8.71 -13.53
CA HIS A 116 8.94 -7.29 -13.80
C HIS A 116 10.38 -6.83 -13.51
N TYR A 117 11.35 -7.72 -13.76
CA TYR A 117 12.76 -7.44 -13.51
C TYR A 117 13.28 -6.27 -14.38
N VAL A 118 12.99 -6.31 -15.69
CA VAL A 118 13.45 -5.26 -16.62
C VAL A 118 12.87 -3.90 -16.24
N ALA A 119 11.57 -3.82 -16.00
CA ALA A 119 10.91 -2.57 -15.59
C ALA A 119 11.50 -2.02 -14.27
N SER A 120 11.77 -2.90 -13.30
CA SER A 120 12.40 -2.52 -12.03
C SER A 120 13.83 -2.02 -12.23
N MET A 121 14.60 -2.67 -13.08
CA MET A 121 15.96 -2.27 -13.42
C MET A 121 15.99 -0.91 -14.14
N LEU A 122 15.04 -0.65 -15.05
CA LEU A 122 14.92 0.65 -15.71
C LEU A 122 14.58 1.77 -14.72
N ALA A 123 13.61 1.54 -13.81
CA ALA A 123 13.27 2.50 -12.78
C ALA A 123 14.48 2.85 -11.89
N LYS A 124 15.32 1.86 -11.57
CA LYS A 124 16.59 2.08 -10.86
C LYS A 124 17.58 2.89 -11.69
N ALA A 125 17.72 2.56 -12.97
CA ALA A 125 18.68 3.21 -13.86
C ALA A 125 18.41 4.71 -14.05
N VAL A 126 17.15 5.13 -14.00
CA VAL A 126 16.74 6.54 -14.11
C VAL A 126 16.63 7.25 -12.76
N GLY A 127 17.01 6.61 -11.65
CA GLY A 127 16.97 7.20 -10.31
C GLY A 127 15.57 7.32 -9.71
N MET A 128 14.56 6.62 -10.27
CA MET A 128 13.18 6.73 -9.81
C MET A 128 12.96 6.08 -8.43
N LEU A 129 13.84 5.17 -7.99
CA LEU A 129 13.66 4.45 -6.73
C LEU A 129 13.61 5.38 -5.51
N ASP A 130 14.36 6.47 -5.49
CA ASP A 130 14.34 7.44 -4.40
C ASP A 130 12.97 8.12 -4.29
N THR A 131 12.39 8.48 -5.42
CA THR A 131 11.02 9.04 -5.47
C THR A 131 9.98 8.02 -5.01
N LEU A 132 10.07 6.78 -5.50
CA LEU A 132 9.12 5.70 -5.16
C LEU A 132 9.28 5.18 -3.73
N ASN A 133 10.31 5.62 -3.02
CA ASN A 133 10.50 5.33 -1.61
C ASN A 133 9.76 6.31 -0.68
N GLN A 134 9.31 7.44 -1.21
CA GLN A 134 8.61 8.43 -0.42
C GLN A 134 7.21 7.94 -0.05
N VAL A 135 6.86 8.06 1.23
CA VAL A 135 5.56 7.68 1.77
C VAL A 135 4.79 8.91 2.24
N ARG A 136 5.48 9.83 2.92
CA ARG A 136 4.89 11.05 3.50
C ARG A 136 5.54 12.29 2.90
N ASP A 137 4.76 13.34 2.76
CA ASP A 137 5.23 14.66 2.34
C ASP A 137 5.67 15.46 3.58
N GLU A 138 6.92 15.30 3.99
CA GLU A 138 7.48 15.98 5.16
C GLU A 138 7.49 17.50 5.03
N VAL A 139 7.59 18.01 3.81
CA VAL A 139 7.52 19.46 3.54
C VAL A 139 6.12 19.98 3.82
N TYR A 140 5.10 19.28 3.33
CA TYR A 140 3.71 19.61 3.61
C TYR A 140 3.43 19.59 5.12
N GLU A 141 3.87 18.55 5.83
CA GLU A 141 3.64 18.41 7.26
C GLU A 141 4.30 19.54 8.06
N THR A 142 5.51 19.94 7.68
CA THR A 142 6.19 21.09 8.27
C THR A 142 5.38 22.37 8.07
N LEU A 143 4.89 22.61 6.85
CA LEU A 143 4.07 23.78 6.55
C LEU A 143 2.74 23.75 7.30
N TYR A 144 2.14 22.57 7.48
CA TYR A 144 0.92 22.40 8.26
C TYR A 144 1.14 22.76 9.74
N GLN A 145 2.21 22.22 10.34
CA GLN A 145 2.57 22.53 11.75
C GLN A 145 2.89 24.00 11.95
N GLU A 146 3.42 24.68 10.96
CA GLU A 146 3.69 26.13 10.97
C GLU A 146 2.44 26.97 10.72
N GLY A 147 1.27 26.35 10.50
CA GLY A 147 0.02 27.06 10.19
C GLY A 147 0.01 27.75 8.81
N LYS A 148 0.86 27.29 7.90
CA LYS A 148 0.99 27.85 6.53
C LYS A 148 0.12 27.14 5.49
N ILE A 149 -0.52 26.03 5.86
CA ILE A 149 -1.49 25.34 5.00
C ILE A 149 -2.87 25.88 5.34
N SER A 150 -3.52 26.48 4.35
CA SER A 150 -4.92 26.92 4.46
C SER A 150 -5.87 25.78 4.15
N ASP A 151 -7.11 25.91 4.60
CA ASP A 151 -8.19 25.00 4.20
C ASP A 151 -8.32 24.95 2.68
N ILE A 152 -8.65 23.77 2.19
CA ILE A 152 -8.80 23.52 0.76
C ILE A 152 -10.27 23.63 0.37
N SER A 153 -10.52 24.25 -0.76
CA SER A 153 -11.86 24.31 -1.36
C SER A 153 -12.08 23.04 -2.19
N VAL A 154 -13.08 22.25 -1.83
CA VAL A 154 -13.40 20.98 -2.46
C VAL A 154 -14.72 21.07 -3.22
N PRO A 155 -14.84 20.58 -4.48
CA PRO A 155 -16.12 20.50 -5.17
C PRO A 155 -17.13 19.69 -4.36
N ASP A 156 -18.36 20.18 -4.27
CA ASP A 156 -19.45 19.55 -3.50
C ASP A 156 -20.00 18.24 -4.11
N GLY A 157 -19.46 17.82 -5.23
CA GLY A 157 -19.86 16.59 -5.93
C GLY A 157 -21.19 16.70 -6.68
N ASN A 158 -21.97 17.76 -6.45
CA ASN A 158 -23.27 17.98 -7.08
C ASN A 158 -23.22 19.04 -8.20
N GLY A 159 -22.05 19.62 -8.45
CA GLY A 159 -21.84 20.65 -9.47
C GLY A 159 -22.40 22.03 -9.10
N SER A 160 -22.80 22.25 -7.85
CA SER A 160 -23.40 23.50 -7.40
C SER A 160 -22.43 24.43 -6.68
N GLY A 161 -21.23 23.98 -6.35
CA GLY A 161 -20.24 24.80 -5.67
C GLY A 161 -19.07 24.05 -5.07
N THR A 162 -18.41 24.71 -4.14
CA THR A 162 -17.31 24.16 -3.35
C THR A 162 -17.63 24.38 -1.87
N TYR A 163 -17.11 23.50 -1.02
CA TYR A 163 -17.09 23.71 0.42
C TYR A 163 -15.65 23.72 0.92
N ASP A 164 -15.42 24.42 2.03
CA ASP A 164 -14.11 24.44 2.66
C ASP A 164 -13.93 23.15 3.47
N ALA A 165 -12.91 22.39 3.13
CA ALA A 165 -12.51 21.20 3.85
C ALA A 165 -11.23 21.50 4.63
N TRP A 166 -11.13 20.97 5.84
CA TRP A 166 -9.91 21.05 6.64
C TRP A 166 -8.77 20.38 5.89
N ALA A 167 -7.63 21.06 5.79
CA ALA A 167 -6.45 20.46 5.24
C ALA A 167 -6.00 19.30 6.14
N PRO A 168 -5.69 18.10 5.59
CA PRO A 168 -5.24 16.99 6.42
C PRO A 168 -3.87 17.28 7.04
N GLU A 169 -3.64 16.82 8.26
CA GLU A 169 -2.34 16.95 8.93
C GLU A 169 -1.22 16.24 8.16
N HIS A 170 -1.55 15.12 7.54
CA HIS A 170 -0.60 14.30 6.79
C HIS A 170 -1.00 14.23 5.32
N ARG A 171 -0.01 14.35 4.46
CA ARG A 171 -0.15 14.11 3.03
C ARG A 171 0.72 12.94 2.63
N TYR A 172 0.10 11.94 2.01
CA TYR A 172 0.79 10.72 1.58
C TYR A 172 0.98 10.72 0.07
N TYR A 173 2.10 10.15 -0.37
CA TYR A 173 2.31 9.83 -1.77
C TYR A 173 1.68 8.49 -2.11
N GLY A 174 0.92 8.44 -3.20
CA GLY A 174 0.39 7.21 -3.78
C GLY A 174 0.91 7.08 -5.21
N PHE A 175 1.74 6.06 -5.46
CA PHE A 175 2.29 5.80 -6.77
C PHE A 175 1.58 4.62 -7.43
N THR A 176 1.25 4.76 -8.71
CA THR A 176 0.82 3.65 -9.57
C THR A 176 1.83 3.51 -10.68
N TYR A 177 2.46 2.36 -10.79
CA TYR A 177 3.46 2.05 -11.79
C TYR A 177 2.95 0.97 -12.74
N PHE A 178 2.87 1.28 -14.02
CA PHE A 178 2.55 0.33 -15.08
C PHE A 178 3.86 -0.24 -15.59
N ALA A 179 4.12 -1.48 -15.23
CA ALA A 179 5.38 -2.16 -15.51
C ALA A 179 5.19 -3.18 -16.63
N GLU A 180 6.02 -3.12 -17.64
CA GLU A 180 6.07 -4.13 -18.69
C GLU A 180 6.54 -5.46 -18.10
N THR A 181 5.99 -6.55 -18.61
CA THR A 181 6.37 -7.88 -18.18
C THR A 181 7.68 -8.33 -18.77
N ASP A 182 8.40 -9.18 -18.07
CA ASP A 182 9.63 -9.78 -18.57
C ASP A 182 9.39 -10.67 -19.82
N SER A 183 8.20 -11.26 -19.94
CA SER A 183 7.82 -12.00 -21.16
C SER A 183 7.73 -11.09 -22.37
N PHE A 184 7.15 -9.90 -22.22
CA PHE A 184 7.14 -8.90 -23.29
C PHE A 184 8.56 -8.55 -23.76
N TRP A 185 9.46 -8.29 -22.83
CA TRP A 185 10.83 -7.94 -23.17
C TRP A 185 11.61 -9.10 -23.79
N ARG A 186 11.41 -10.33 -23.30
CA ARG A 186 12.02 -11.53 -23.87
C ARG A 186 11.58 -11.74 -25.32
N GLU A 187 10.30 -11.59 -25.60
CA GLU A 187 9.75 -11.75 -26.96
C GLU A 187 10.24 -10.61 -27.89
N THR A 188 10.29 -9.39 -27.37
CA THR A 188 10.65 -8.20 -28.15
C THR A 188 12.13 -8.17 -28.51
N LEU A 189 13.02 -8.47 -27.55
CA LEU A 189 14.46 -8.32 -27.73
C LEU A 189 15.20 -9.67 -27.96
N GLY A 190 14.50 -10.79 -27.80
CA GLY A 190 15.12 -12.11 -27.97
C GLY A 190 16.21 -12.41 -26.93
N LYS A 191 16.16 -11.76 -25.77
CA LYS A 191 17.15 -11.90 -24.68
C LYS A 191 16.46 -12.30 -23.38
N GLU A 192 17.18 -12.99 -22.51
CA GLU A 192 16.68 -13.21 -21.15
C GLU A 192 16.60 -11.88 -20.38
N PRO A 193 15.57 -11.67 -19.54
CA PRO A 193 15.35 -10.41 -18.84
C PRO A 193 16.55 -9.91 -18.05
N THR A 194 17.33 -10.83 -17.45
CA THR A 194 18.52 -10.48 -16.68
C THR A 194 19.74 -10.09 -17.53
N GLU A 195 19.67 -10.29 -18.84
CA GLU A 195 20.69 -9.88 -19.82
C GLU A 195 20.33 -8.58 -20.55
N ILE A 196 19.10 -8.10 -20.39
CA ILE A 196 18.63 -6.87 -21.00
C ILE A 196 19.21 -5.69 -20.22
N THR A 197 19.81 -4.77 -20.98
CA THR A 197 20.40 -3.54 -20.44
C THR A 197 19.52 -2.31 -20.74
N PRO A 198 19.68 -1.20 -20.04
CA PRO A 198 19.00 0.05 -20.39
C PRO A 198 19.29 0.50 -21.84
N ALA A 199 20.48 0.22 -22.37
CA ALA A 199 20.83 0.54 -23.74
C ALA A 199 20.03 -0.29 -24.77
N ASP A 200 19.76 -1.56 -24.48
CA ASP A 200 18.91 -2.40 -25.34
C ASP A 200 17.50 -1.85 -25.43
N VAL A 201 16.95 -1.42 -24.30
CA VAL A 201 15.61 -0.82 -24.22
C VAL A 201 15.59 0.52 -24.95
N GLN A 202 16.58 1.36 -24.75
CA GLN A 202 16.72 2.63 -25.46
C GLN A 202 16.73 2.42 -26.97
N ALA A 203 17.55 1.52 -27.47
CA ALA A 203 17.63 1.21 -28.91
C ALA A 203 16.30 0.73 -29.48
N TYR A 204 15.57 -0.09 -28.71
CA TYR A 204 14.23 -0.52 -29.10
C TYR A 204 13.24 0.68 -29.19
N VAL A 205 13.18 1.52 -28.18
CA VAL A 205 12.28 2.69 -28.15
C VAL A 205 12.62 3.67 -29.30
N GLU A 206 13.90 3.91 -29.58
CA GLU A 206 14.34 4.72 -30.72
C GLU A 206 13.87 4.10 -32.05
N SER A 207 13.88 2.78 -32.19
CA SER A 207 13.40 2.08 -33.39
C SER A 207 11.91 2.26 -33.66
N LEU A 208 11.12 2.57 -32.62
CA LEU A 208 9.69 2.85 -32.75
C LEU A 208 9.41 4.26 -33.31
N GLY A 209 10.43 5.11 -33.46
CA GLY A 209 10.27 6.47 -33.95
C GLY A 209 9.49 7.39 -32.99
N ALA A 210 9.50 7.06 -31.69
CA ALA A 210 8.75 7.78 -30.67
C ALA A 210 9.44 9.05 -30.13
N TYR A 211 10.59 9.44 -30.73
CA TYR A 211 11.38 10.63 -30.37
C TYR A 211 11.76 11.39 -31.64
#